data_c7b5bc3b02c52ff41b24e39c095d791a
#
_entry.id   c7b5bc3b02c52ff41b24e39c095d791a
#
_cell.length_a   1.000
_cell.length_b   1.000
_cell.length_c   1.000
_cell.angle_alpha   90.00
_cell.angle_beta   90.00
_cell.angle_gamma   90.00
#
_symmetry.space_group_name_H-M   'P 1'
#
loop_
_entity.id
_entity.type
_entity.pdbx_description
1 polymer ?
#
loop_
_entity_poly.entity_id
_entity_poly.type
_entity_poly.pdbx_seq_one_letter_code
_entity_poly.pdbx_strand_id
1 'polypeptide(L)'
;MIPIRQLPKLPTRKCFEEAFLELYAQKPLDQISVMALTEKAGYSRATFYRNYYSISNVLESVEEENTCTSTCQAIISCLDDITLEQATDTMADFYQKRFREVSILANGEYGSIYLDKQCEPMKQLFAALLDRGFELSSFQLDVISEYIASAKVGMLRLWVNDPSKITLNHLNKMTENIFESRLWTYLAKCLSGDGAKQDKIVLPEEFPDYPWMMK
;
A
#
# COMPACT_ATOMS: atom_id res chain seq x y z
N MET A 1 -5.06 -23.54 -40.54
CA MET A 1 -4.76 -22.09 -40.30
C MET A 1 -5.77 -21.61 -39.30
N ILE A 2 -5.41 -21.48 -38.01
CA ILE A 2 -6.28 -21.06 -36.91
C ILE A 2 -6.33 -19.54 -36.98
N PRO A 3 -7.51 -18.89 -36.99
CA PRO A 3 -7.62 -17.42 -37.02
C PRO A 3 -7.05 -16.89 -35.72
N ILE A 4 -6.10 -15.95 -35.81
CA ILE A 4 -5.55 -15.18 -34.70
C ILE A 4 -6.73 -14.44 -34.07
N ARG A 5 -7.21 -14.92 -32.93
CA ARG A 5 -8.23 -14.25 -32.12
C ARG A 5 -7.66 -12.86 -31.78
N GLN A 6 -8.25 -11.82 -32.33
CA GLN A 6 -7.89 -10.45 -31.97
C GLN A 6 -8.17 -10.29 -30.46
N LEU A 7 -7.09 -10.20 -29.67
CA LEU A 7 -7.21 -9.80 -28.28
C LEU A 7 -7.94 -8.45 -28.21
N PRO A 8 -8.85 -8.24 -27.25
CA PRO A 8 -9.51 -6.95 -27.10
C PRO A 8 -8.44 -5.87 -26.96
N LYS A 9 -8.51 -4.83 -27.81
CA LYS A 9 -7.57 -3.70 -27.74
C LYS A 9 -7.72 -3.03 -26.39
N LEU A 10 -6.64 -2.97 -25.64
CA LEU A 10 -6.58 -2.18 -24.41
C LEU A 10 -6.95 -0.73 -24.71
N PRO A 11 -7.65 -0.02 -23.81
CA PRO A 11 -7.87 1.41 -23.92
C PRO A 11 -6.53 2.13 -24.17
N THR A 12 -6.54 3.17 -25.00
CA THR A 12 -5.32 3.89 -25.42
C THR A 12 -4.47 4.36 -24.24
N ARG A 13 -5.11 4.82 -23.14
CA ARG A 13 -4.40 5.19 -21.91
C ARG A 13 -3.61 4.04 -21.32
N LYS A 14 -4.21 2.86 -21.22
CA LYS A 14 -3.56 1.65 -20.71
C LYS A 14 -2.33 1.25 -21.53
N CYS A 15 -2.38 1.41 -22.86
CA CYS A 15 -1.20 1.14 -23.69
C CYS A 15 -0.04 2.11 -23.40
N PHE A 16 -0.34 3.38 -23.12
CA PHE A 16 0.69 4.35 -22.70
C PHE A 16 1.22 4.03 -21.29
N GLU A 17 0.37 3.69 -20.35
CA GLU A 17 0.73 3.35 -18.97
C GLU A 17 1.62 2.09 -18.91
N GLU A 18 1.28 1.04 -19.67
CA GLU A 18 2.10 -0.17 -19.78
C GLU A 18 3.47 0.13 -20.41
N ALA A 19 3.49 0.87 -21.54
CA ALA A 19 4.73 1.27 -22.19
C ALA A 19 5.59 2.16 -21.29
N PHE A 20 4.97 3.03 -20.49
CA PHE A 20 5.64 3.86 -19.49
C PHE A 20 6.29 3.01 -18.40
N LEU A 21 5.56 2.09 -17.78
CA LEU A 21 6.10 1.20 -16.75
C LEU A 21 7.30 0.41 -17.23
N GLU A 22 7.25 -0.11 -18.47
CA GLU A 22 8.38 -0.83 -19.05
C GLU A 22 9.62 0.05 -19.28
N LEU A 23 9.43 1.34 -19.60
CA LEU A 23 10.53 2.29 -19.73
C LEU A 23 11.06 2.74 -18.37
N TYR A 24 10.16 3.02 -17.43
CA TYR A 24 10.49 3.50 -16.09
C TYR A 24 11.20 2.44 -15.24
N ALA A 25 10.95 1.16 -15.50
CA ALA A 25 11.71 0.06 -14.91
C ALA A 25 13.19 0.01 -15.35
N GLN A 26 13.56 0.71 -16.43
CA GLN A 26 14.90 0.62 -17.05
C GLN A 26 15.72 1.92 -16.93
N LYS A 27 15.07 3.06 -16.75
CA LYS A 27 15.72 4.36 -16.76
C LYS A 27 14.93 5.43 -15.99
N PRO A 28 15.59 6.45 -15.45
CA PRO A 28 14.96 7.52 -14.71
C PRO A 28 13.98 8.34 -15.58
N LEU A 29 13.07 9.04 -14.93
CA LEU A 29 11.94 9.75 -15.55
C LEU A 29 12.40 10.78 -16.60
N ASP A 30 13.46 11.52 -16.30
CA ASP A 30 14.00 12.58 -17.17
C ASP A 30 14.56 12.05 -18.51
N GLN A 31 14.89 10.75 -18.58
CA GLN A 31 15.36 10.07 -19.79
C GLN A 31 14.22 9.44 -20.62
N ILE A 32 12.98 9.54 -20.14
CA ILE A 32 11.80 9.03 -20.86
C ILE A 32 11.24 10.16 -21.73
N SER A 33 11.44 10.08 -23.05
CA SER A 33 10.86 11.04 -23.98
C SER A 33 9.47 10.62 -24.48
N VAL A 34 8.64 11.62 -24.84
CA VAL A 34 7.33 11.35 -25.48
C VAL A 34 7.51 10.51 -26.77
N MET A 35 8.62 10.71 -27.50
CA MET A 35 8.91 9.91 -28.70
C MET A 35 9.11 8.44 -28.36
N ALA A 36 9.98 8.14 -27.40
CA ALA A 36 10.24 6.75 -26.98
C ALA A 36 8.96 6.08 -26.44
N LEU A 37 8.15 6.83 -25.66
CA LEU A 37 6.89 6.32 -25.13
C LEU A 37 5.87 6.02 -26.24
N THR A 38 5.71 6.94 -27.21
CA THR A 38 4.76 6.76 -28.32
C THR A 38 5.16 5.65 -29.27
N GLU A 39 6.45 5.50 -29.56
CA GLU A 39 6.98 4.39 -30.36
C GLU A 39 6.69 3.05 -29.65
N LYS A 40 7.00 2.96 -28.35
CA LYS A 40 6.77 1.74 -27.57
C LYS A 40 5.29 1.39 -27.42
N ALA A 41 4.43 2.38 -27.22
CA ALA A 41 2.98 2.19 -27.11
C ALA A 41 2.29 1.92 -28.46
N GLY A 42 2.97 2.16 -29.60
CA GLY A 42 2.40 2.01 -30.94
C GLY A 42 1.39 3.09 -31.34
N TYR A 43 1.55 4.31 -30.81
CA TYR A 43 0.65 5.43 -31.07
C TYR A 43 1.40 6.69 -31.54
N SER A 44 0.66 7.64 -32.13
CA SER A 44 1.22 8.91 -32.53
C SER A 44 1.36 9.89 -31.36
N ARG A 45 2.28 10.88 -31.49
CA ARG A 45 2.41 12.00 -30.56
C ARG A 45 1.08 12.77 -30.38
N ALA A 46 0.31 12.95 -31.46
CA ALA A 46 -0.99 13.59 -31.38
C ALA A 46 -1.97 12.79 -30.49
N THR A 47 -1.90 11.46 -30.54
CA THR A 47 -2.69 10.59 -29.66
C THR A 47 -2.23 10.71 -28.22
N PHE A 48 -0.93 10.80 -27.97
CA PHE A 48 -0.38 11.05 -26.63
C PHE A 48 -0.94 12.35 -26.05
N TYR A 49 -0.80 13.48 -26.75
CA TYR A 49 -1.24 14.79 -26.24
C TYR A 49 -2.75 14.95 -26.10
N ARG A 50 -3.55 14.03 -26.64
CA ARG A 50 -4.98 13.94 -26.31
C ARG A 50 -5.28 13.26 -24.98
N ASN A 51 -4.35 12.48 -24.44
CA ASN A 51 -4.52 11.71 -23.20
C ASN A 51 -3.69 12.25 -22.05
N TYR A 52 -2.51 12.80 -22.34
CA TYR A 52 -1.52 13.27 -21.38
C TYR A 52 -0.81 14.51 -21.93
N TYR A 53 -0.41 15.42 -21.05
CA TYR A 53 0.33 16.63 -21.42
C TYR A 53 1.85 16.50 -21.20
N SER A 54 2.30 15.55 -20.39
CA SER A 54 3.72 15.29 -20.11
C SER A 54 3.97 13.85 -19.70
N ILE A 55 5.24 13.44 -19.65
CA ILE A 55 5.65 12.14 -19.10
C ILE A 55 5.37 12.09 -17.58
N SER A 56 5.59 13.18 -16.85
CA SER A 56 5.24 13.26 -15.42
C SER A 56 3.74 13.03 -15.18
N ASN A 57 2.88 13.51 -16.07
CA ASN A 57 1.44 13.26 -15.96
C ASN A 57 1.06 11.78 -16.21
N VAL A 58 1.85 11.04 -17.00
CA VAL A 58 1.68 9.59 -17.11
C VAL A 58 2.08 8.91 -15.80
N LEU A 59 3.20 9.31 -15.18
CA LEU A 59 3.63 8.81 -13.87
C LEU A 59 2.54 9.05 -12.81
N GLU A 60 2.02 10.28 -12.71
CA GLU A 60 0.92 10.62 -11.79
C GLU A 60 -0.29 9.71 -11.99
N SER A 61 -0.71 9.48 -13.24
CA SER A 61 -1.84 8.59 -13.57
C SER A 61 -1.58 7.15 -13.12
N VAL A 62 -0.38 6.64 -13.37
CA VAL A 62 0.00 5.27 -12.99
C VAL A 62 0.10 5.13 -11.47
N GLU A 63 0.66 6.11 -10.77
CA GLU A 63 0.73 6.13 -9.31
C GLU A 63 -0.68 6.16 -8.70
N GLU A 64 -1.57 7.04 -9.18
CA GLU A 64 -2.94 7.17 -8.70
C GLU A 64 -3.72 5.85 -8.84
N GLU A 65 -3.61 5.18 -9.99
CA GLU A 65 -4.27 3.89 -10.23
C GLU A 65 -3.72 2.76 -9.34
N ASN A 66 -2.45 2.85 -8.94
CA ASN A 66 -1.77 1.85 -8.09
C ASN A 66 -1.65 2.30 -6.62
N THR A 67 -2.30 3.38 -6.22
CA THR A 67 -2.49 3.75 -4.82
C THR A 67 -3.70 3.03 -4.25
N CYS A 68 -3.63 2.60 -2.99
CA CYS A 68 -4.69 1.82 -2.35
C CYS A 68 -5.97 2.62 -2.01
N THR A 69 -6.07 3.89 -2.42
CA THR A 69 -7.14 4.82 -2.06
C THR A 69 -8.54 4.26 -2.32
N SER A 70 -8.80 3.81 -3.54
CA SER A 70 -10.12 3.26 -3.91
C SER A 70 -10.46 1.98 -3.14
N THR A 71 -9.47 1.14 -2.89
CA THR A 71 -9.64 -0.10 -2.11
C THR A 71 -9.93 0.22 -0.64
N CYS A 72 -9.19 1.16 -0.03
CA CYS A 72 -9.46 1.61 1.34
C CYS A 72 -10.86 2.21 1.47
N GLN A 73 -11.26 3.09 0.54
CA GLN A 73 -12.61 3.67 0.52
C GLN A 73 -13.71 2.62 0.37
N ALA A 74 -13.52 1.61 -0.50
CA ALA A 74 -14.45 0.51 -0.65
C ALA A 74 -14.61 -0.29 0.65
N ILE A 75 -13.50 -0.60 1.33
CA ILE A 75 -13.52 -1.27 2.64
C ILE A 75 -14.25 -0.41 3.67
N ILE A 76 -13.93 0.89 3.77
CA ILE A 76 -14.58 1.83 4.70
C ILE A 76 -16.10 1.86 4.47
N SER A 77 -16.55 1.84 3.21
CA SER A 77 -17.97 1.90 2.88
C SER A 77 -18.77 0.64 3.26
N CYS A 78 -18.10 -0.48 3.53
CA CYS A 78 -18.74 -1.75 3.90
C CYS A 78 -18.24 -2.32 5.24
N LEU A 79 -17.69 -1.48 6.12
CA LEU A 79 -17.12 -1.90 7.41
C LEU A 79 -18.10 -2.66 8.29
N ASP A 80 -19.41 -2.39 8.16
CA ASP A 80 -20.46 -3.08 8.94
C ASP A 80 -20.70 -4.53 8.48
N ASP A 81 -20.32 -4.84 7.24
CA ASP A 81 -20.57 -6.11 6.58
C ASP A 81 -19.34 -7.02 6.49
N ILE A 82 -18.15 -6.52 6.90
CA ILE A 82 -16.90 -7.25 6.76
C ILE A 82 -16.15 -7.39 8.09
N THR A 83 -15.33 -8.46 8.19
CA THR A 83 -14.42 -8.67 9.31
C THR A 83 -13.08 -7.97 9.06
N LEU A 84 -12.28 -7.79 10.12
CA LEU A 84 -10.91 -7.30 10.01
C LEU A 84 -10.04 -8.19 9.09
N GLU A 85 -10.20 -9.51 9.19
CA GLU A 85 -9.52 -10.48 8.32
C GLU A 85 -9.86 -10.26 6.85
N GLN A 86 -11.15 -10.09 6.51
CA GLN A 86 -11.59 -9.80 5.14
C GLN A 86 -11.05 -8.47 4.62
N ALA A 87 -10.98 -7.43 5.46
CA ALA A 87 -10.38 -6.16 5.10
C ALA A 87 -8.88 -6.31 4.80
N THR A 88 -8.15 -7.04 5.66
CA THR A 88 -6.72 -7.31 5.50
C THR A 88 -6.45 -8.14 4.23
N ASP A 89 -7.24 -9.18 3.98
CA ASP A 89 -7.12 -10.00 2.78
C ASP A 89 -7.41 -9.19 1.50
N THR A 90 -8.40 -8.30 1.53
CA THR A 90 -8.72 -7.41 0.40
C THR A 90 -7.55 -6.48 0.08
N MET A 91 -6.87 -5.94 1.10
CA MET A 91 -5.67 -5.13 0.92
C MET A 91 -4.49 -5.94 0.39
N ALA A 92 -4.27 -7.16 0.91
CA ALA A 92 -3.24 -8.05 0.41
C ALA A 92 -3.46 -8.42 -1.06
N ASP A 93 -4.68 -8.74 -1.43
CA ASP A 93 -5.10 -9.03 -2.80
C ASP A 93 -4.87 -7.85 -3.75
N PHE A 94 -5.15 -6.62 -3.30
CA PHE A 94 -4.88 -5.41 -4.06
C PHE A 94 -3.40 -5.33 -4.46
N TYR A 95 -2.48 -5.48 -3.51
CA TYR A 95 -1.04 -5.39 -3.75
C TYR A 95 -0.49 -6.60 -4.51
N GLN A 96 -0.98 -7.81 -4.26
CA GLN A 96 -0.57 -8.99 -4.98
C GLN A 96 -0.93 -8.93 -6.47
N LYS A 97 -2.15 -8.49 -6.79
CA LYS A 97 -2.60 -8.32 -8.18
C LYS A 97 -1.86 -7.25 -8.94
N ARG A 98 -1.29 -6.25 -8.24
CA ARG A 98 -0.53 -5.12 -8.80
C ARG A 98 0.96 -5.17 -8.47
N PHE A 99 1.45 -6.33 -8.08
CA PHE A 99 2.84 -6.47 -7.61
C PHE A 99 3.86 -5.88 -8.59
N ARG A 100 3.70 -6.15 -9.90
CA ARG A 100 4.60 -5.64 -10.94
C ARG A 100 4.64 -4.11 -10.95
N GLU A 101 3.48 -3.49 -11.02
CA GLU A 101 3.32 -2.03 -11.07
C GLU A 101 3.84 -1.38 -9.78
N VAL A 102 3.37 -1.87 -8.65
CA VAL A 102 3.77 -1.39 -7.32
C VAL A 102 5.29 -1.54 -7.11
N SER A 103 5.87 -2.67 -7.53
CA SER A 103 7.31 -2.90 -7.41
C SER A 103 8.13 -1.94 -8.30
N ILE A 104 7.70 -1.69 -9.54
CA ILE A 104 8.35 -0.72 -10.43
C ILE A 104 8.29 0.69 -9.84
N LEU A 105 7.11 1.11 -9.35
CA LEU A 105 6.92 2.44 -8.77
C LEU A 105 7.72 2.60 -7.47
N ALA A 106 7.66 1.63 -6.57
CA ALA A 106 8.33 1.68 -5.27
C ALA A 106 9.87 1.64 -5.36
N ASN A 107 10.41 0.99 -6.39
CA ASN A 107 11.86 0.90 -6.64
C ASN A 107 12.36 1.94 -7.66
N GLY A 108 11.48 2.75 -8.23
CA GLY A 108 11.82 3.83 -9.16
C GLY A 108 12.40 5.05 -8.45
N GLU A 109 12.77 6.06 -9.24
CA GLU A 109 13.38 7.32 -8.78
C GLU A 109 12.55 8.02 -7.68
N TYR A 110 11.22 7.99 -7.78
CA TYR A 110 10.28 8.61 -6.84
C TYR A 110 9.63 7.58 -5.89
N GLY A 111 10.27 6.43 -5.71
CA GLY A 111 9.67 5.30 -4.97
C GLY A 111 9.32 5.60 -3.52
N SER A 112 10.12 6.42 -2.80
CA SER A 112 9.76 6.85 -1.45
C SER A 112 8.50 7.71 -1.44
N ILE A 113 8.37 8.65 -2.37
CA ILE A 113 7.19 9.52 -2.50
C ILE A 113 5.95 8.69 -2.86
N TYR A 114 6.09 7.72 -3.77
CA TYR A 114 5.00 6.80 -4.11
C TYR A 114 4.54 5.97 -2.90
N LEU A 115 5.48 5.42 -2.13
CA LEU A 115 5.16 4.67 -0.92
C LEU A 115 4.49 5.55 0.16
N ASP A 116 4.96 6.79 0.32
CA ASP A 116 4.35 7.74 1.26
C ASP A 116 2.89 8.08 0.88
N LYS A 117 2.56 8.11 -0.43
CA LYS A 117 1.18 8.26 -0.91
C LYS A 117 0.24 7.10 -0.49
N GLN A 118 0.78 5.94 -0.13
CA GLN A 118 -0.02 4.83 0.41
C GLN A 118 -0.44 5.06 1.85
N CYS A 119 0.27 5.93 2.60
CA CYS A 119 0.08 6.09 4.04
C CYS A 119 -1.28 6.69 4.37
N GLU A 120 -1.66 7.80 3.74
CA GLU A 120 -2.91 8.50 4.05
C GLU A 120 -4.18 7.67 3.85
N PRO A 121 -4.38 6.94 2.72
CA PRO A 121 -5.52 6.04 2.58
C PRO A 121 -5.55 4.93 3.62
N MET A 122 -4.40 4.36 3.98
CA MET A 122 -4.30 3.36 5.04
C MET A 122 -4.63 3.95 6.40
N LYS A 123 -4.14 5.16 6.71
CA LYS A 123 -4.46 5.87 7.95
C LYS A 123 -5.97 6.06 8.09
N GLN A 124 -6.65 6.52 7.05
CA GLN A 124 -8.10 6.68 7.03
C GLN A 124 -8.84 5.36 7.27
N LEU A 125 -8.39 4.28 6.65
CA LEU A 125 -8.93 2.94 6.86
C LEU A 125 -8.77 2.49 8.32
N PHE A 126 -7.57 2.61 8.87
CA PHE A 126 -7.33 2.20 10.26
C PHE A 126 -8.04 3.10 11.27
N ALA A 127 -8.15 4.41 10.99
CA ALA A 127 -8.96 5.30 11.82
C ALA A 127 -10.43 4.86 11.85
N ALA A 128 -11.03 4.53 10.72
CA ALA A 128 -12.40 4.06 10.65
C ALA A 128 -12.61 2.70 11.37
N LEU A 129 -11.64 1.78 11.25
CA LEU A 129 -11.67 0.50 11.96
C LEU A 129 -11.55 0.66 13.49
N LEU A 130 -10.70 1.59 13.94
CA LEU A 130 -10.48 1.87 15.36
C LEU A 130 -11.68 2.57 15.99
N ASP A 131 -12.24 3.58 15.32
CA ASP A 131 -13.39 4.36 15.79
C ASP A 131 -14.62 3.48 16.01
N ARG A 132 -14.77 2.41 15.21
CA ARG A 132 -15.82 1.43 15.37
C ARG A 132 -15.66 0.54 16.60
N GLY A 133 -14.42 0.21 16.97
CA GLY A 133 -14.12 -0.79 18.01
C GLY A 133 -13.76 -0.20 19.37
N PHE A 134 -13.44 1.10 19.45
CA PHE A 134 -12.88 1.72 20.65
C PHE A 134 -13.39 3.15 20.85
N GLU A 135 -13.66 3.52 22.09
CA GLU A 135 -13.93 4.91 22.48
C GLU A 135 -12.60 5.69 22.61
N LEU A 136 -12.10 6.24 21.51
CA LEU A 136 -10.86 6.98 21.45
C LEU A 136 -11.12 8.47 21.28
N SER A 137 -10.28 9.32 21.89
CA SER A 137 -10.25 10.74 21.54
C SER A 137 -9.71 10.91 20.11
N SER A 138 -10.04 12.02 19.46
CA SER A 138 -9.56 12.34 18.11
C SER A 138 -8.03 12.29 18.00
N PHE A 139 -7.32 12.77 19.04
CA PHE A 139 -5.86 12.73 19.09
C PHE A 139 -5.31 11.30 19.19
N GLN A 140 -5.93 10.44 20.03
CA GLN A 140 -5.52 9.04 20.15
C GLN A 140 -5.76 8.28 18.84
N LEU A 141 -6.91 8.52 18.21
CA LEU A 141 -7.26 7.93 16.93
C LEU A 141 -6.23 8.31 15.85
N ASP A 142 -5.87 9.60 15.78
CA ASP A 142 -4.89 10.11 14.82
C ASP A 142 -3.50 9.48 15.01
N VAL A 143 -3.01 9.43 16.27
CA VAL A 143 -1.69 8.87 16.59
C VAL A 143 -1.62 7.36 16.27
N ILE A 144 -2.65 6.60 16.67
CA ILE A 144 -2.64 5.14 16.50
C ILE A 144 -2.79 4.76 15.03
N SER A 145 -3.70 5.43 14.31
CA SER A 145 -3.90 5.16 12.88
C SER A 145 -2.67 5.52 12.05
N GLU A 146 -1.98 6.63 12.37
CA GLU A 146 -0.71 7.01 11.76
C GLU A 146 0.37 5.96 11.99
N TYR A 147 0.52 5.50 13.25
CA TYR A 147 1.50 4.47 13.59
C TYR A 147 1.27 3.18 12.80
N ILE A 148 0.02 2.70 12.74
CA ILE A 148 -0.31 1.46 12.03
C ILE A 148 -0.08 1.63 10.52
N ALA A 149 -0.54 2.72 9.93
CA ALA A 149 -0.39 3.00 8.50
C ALA A 149 1.09 3.06 8.11
N SER A 150 1.91 3.80 8.87
CA SER A 150 3.36 3.90 8.64
C SER A 150 4.07 2.56 8.74
N ALA A 151 3.69 1.73 9.73
CA ALA A 151 4.23 0.38 9.86
C ALA A 151 3.87 -0.50 8.65
N LYS A 152 2.61 -0.45 8.18
CA LYS A 152 2.15 -1.20 6.99
C LYS A 152 2.87 -0.76 5.72
N VAL A 153 3.10 0.54 5.51
CA VAL A 153 3.89 1.06 4.37
C VAL A 153 5.35 0.60 4.47
N GLY A 154 5.94 0.60 5.67
CA GLY A 154 7.28 0.05 5.90
C GLY A 154 7.39 -1.43 5.52
N MET A 155 6.37 -2.23 5.84
CA MET A 155 6.29 -3.64 5.46
C MET A 155 6.08 -3.84 3.96
N LEU A 156 5.24 -3.01 3.33
CA LEU A 156 5.08 -3.01 1.88
C LEU A 156 6.43 -2.77 1.19
N ARG A 157 7.21 -1.81 1.69
CA ARG A 157 8.58 -1.53 1.19
C ARG A 157 9.49 -2.76 1.28
N LEU A 158 9.47 -3.49 2.41
CA LEU A 158 10.26 -4.71 2.57
C LEU A 158 9.83 -5.80 1.57
N TRP A 159 8.54 -5.98 1.42
CA TRP A 159 7.99 -7.00 0.53
C TRP A 159 8.27 -6.74 -0.95
N VAL A 160 8.12 -5.51 -1.43
CA VAL A 160 8.40 -5.18 -2.84
C VAL A 160 9.87 -5.29 -3.20
N ASN A 161 10.77 -5.12 -2.22
CA ASN A 161 12.22 -5.27 -2.43
C ASN A 161 12.66 -6.72 -2.56
N ASP A 162 12.04 -7.65 -1.82
CA ASP A 162 12.37 -9.07 -1.89
C ASP A 162 11.15 -9.95 -1.56
N PRO A 163 10.24 -10.16 -2.53
CA PRO A 163 9.02 -10.95 -2.32
C PRO A 163 9.30 -12.44 -2.14
N SER A 164 10.53 -12.89 -2.44
CA SER A 164 10.92 -14.31 -2.28
C SER A 164 11.13 -14.71 -0.82
N LYS A 165 11.47 -13.76 0.05
CA LYS A 165 11.72 -14.01 1.48
C LYS A 165 10.46 -14.23 2.29
N ILE A 166 9.39 -13.52 1.93
CA ILE A 166 8.14 -13.56 2.69
C ILE A 166 6.96 -13.20 1.79
N THR A 167 5.84 -13.90 1.96
CA THR A 167 4.58 -13.53 1.30
C THR A 167 3.91 -12.38 2.04
N LEU A 168 3.15 -11.55 1.33
CA LEU A 168 2.42 -10.43 1.94
C LEU A 168 1.43 -10.92 3.01
N ASN A 169 0.75 -12.06 2.78
CA ASN A 169 -0.15 -12.65 3.76
C ASN A 169 0.59 -13.12 5.03
N HIS A 170 1.79 -13.69 4.89
CA HIS A 170 2.58 -14.07 6.05
C HIS A 170 3.06 -12.84 6.82
N LEU A 171 3.48 -11.79 6.12
CA LEU A 171 3.86 -10.52 6.72
C LEU A 171 2.69 -9.89 7.49
N ASN A 172 1.48 -9.92 6.92
CA ASN A 172 0.27 -9.45 7.59
C ASN A 172 -0.02 -10.26 8.86
N LYS A 173 -0.01 -11.60 8.78
CA LYS A 173 -0.22 -12.47 9.96
C LYS A 173 0.80 -12.25 11.07
N MET A 174 2.07 -12.05 10.72
CA MET A 174 3.09 -11.70 11.71
C MET A 174 2.74 -10.41 12.45
N THR A 175 2.26 -9.39 11.73
CA THR A 175 1.93 -8.10 12.31
C THR A 175 0.63 -8.13 13.12
N GLU A 176 -0.38 -8.87 12.65
CA GLU A 176 -1.61 -9.12 13.41
C GLU A 176 -1.28 -9.75 14.77
N ASN A 177 -0.45 -10.80 14.79
CA ASN A 177 -0.02 -11.42 16.03
C ASN A 177 0.72 -10.47 16.98
N ILE A 178 1.55 -9.57 16.46
CA ILE A 178 2.24 -8.54 17.25
C ILE A 178 1.23 -7.54 17.83
N PHE A 179 0.23 -7.14 17.06
CA PHE A 179 -0.80 -6.18 17.47
C PHE A 179 -1.86 -6.83 18.37
N GLU A 180 -2.35 -8.04 18.04
CA GLU A 180 -3.44 -8.69 18.77
C GLU A 180 -3.03 -9.19 20.13
N SER A 181 -1.79 -9.68 20.33
CA SER A 181 -1.45 -10.40 21.53
C SER A 181 -1.19 -9.54 22.77
N ARG A 182 -0.61 -8.35 22.64
CA ARG A 182 -0.29 -7.50 23.80
C ARG A 182 -0.44 -6.00 23.58
N LEU A 183 -0.10 -5.49 22.41
CA LEU A 183 -0.16 -4.05 22.15
C LEU A 183 -1.60 -3.53 22.16
N TRP A 184 -2.54 -4.26 21.52
CA TRP A 184 -3.97 -3.95 21.58
C TRP A 184 -4.53 -4.02 22.99
N THR A 185 -4.17 -5.06 23.76
CA THR A 185 -4.59 -5.20 25.16
C THR A 185 -3.99 -4.09 26.03
N TYR A 186 -2.75 -3.68 25.76
CA TYR A 186 -2.09 -2.58 26.46
C TYR A 186 -2.71 -1.23 26.09
N LEU A 187 -2.88 -0.96 24.82
CA LEU A 187 -3.53 0.27 24.33
C LEU A 187 -4.97 0.36 24.81
N ALA A 188 -5.75 -0.71 24.73
CA ALA A 188 -7.11 -0.74 25.28
C ALA A 188 -7.15 -0.43 26.78
N LYS A 189 -6.23 -0.98 27.60
CA LYS A 189 -6.12 -0.67 29.01
C LYS A 189 -5.69 0.77 29.29
N CYS A 190 -4.74 1.30 28.54
CA CYS A 190 -4.32 2.71 28.66
C CYS A 190 -5.43 3.69 28.25
N LEU A 191 -6.27 3.29 27.28
CA LEU A 191 -7.32 4.10 26.70
C LEU A 191 -8.64 4.03 27.48
N SER A 192 -8.92 2.91 28.18
CA SER A 192 -10.13 2.74 29.01
C SER A 192 -10.11 3.49 30.36
N GLY A 193 -9.06 4.28 30.61
CA GLY A 193 -8.97 5.10 31.84
C GLY A 193 -8.57 4.36 33.10
N ASP A 194 -8.49 3.06 33.11
CA ASP A 194 -8.05 2.25 34.26
C ASP A 194 -6.53 2.32 34.49
N GLY A 195 -5.78 2.91 33.54
CA GLY A 195 -4.32 3.03 33.57
C GLY A 195 -3.76 4.43 33.93
N ALA A 196 -4.61 5.44 34.16
CA ALA A 196 -4.19 6.83 34.30
C ALA A 196 -3.43 7.19 35.61
N LYS A 197 -3.03 6.21 36.41
CA LYS A 197 -2.30 6.42 37.68
C LYS A 197 -0.94 5.72 37.79
N GLN A 198 -0.38 5.20 36.73
CA GLN A 198 0.97 4.63 36.80
C GLN A 198 1.91 5.27 35.78
N ASP A 199 2.61 6.32 36.20
CA ASP A 199 3.76 6.96 35.52
C ASP A 199 5.00 6.04 35.41
N LYS A 200 4.84 4.74 35.47
CA LYS A 200 5.91 3.78 35.21
C LYS A 200 5.47 2.81 34.13
N ILE A 201 6.12 2.93 32.97
CA ILE A 201 6.15 1.84 31.98
C ILE A 201 6.85 0.66 32.66
N VAL A 202 6.07 -0.23 33.27
CA VAL A 202 6.57 -1.52 33.74
C VAL A 202 6.63 -2.38 32.48
N LEU A 203 7.81 -2.50 31.92
CA LEU A 203 8.08 -3.53 30.91
C LEU A 203 7.75 -4.90 31.55
N PRO A 204 7.05 -5.80 30.85
CA PRO A 204 6.80 -7.14 31.37
C PRO A 204 8.13 -7.80 31.75
N GLU A 205 8.22 -8.37 32.94
CA GLU A 205 9.44 -9.04 33.43
C GLU A 205 9.83 -10.27 32.61
N GLU A 206 8.94 -10.76 31.75
CA GLU A 206 9.20 -11.89 30.86
C GLU A 206 8.85 -11.48 29.41
N PHE A 207 9.86 -11.12 28.63
CA PHE A 207 9.79 -11.27 27.18
C PHE A 207 9.83 -12.76 26.88
N PRO A 208 8.88 -13.35 26.14
CA PRO A 208 9.04 -14.72 25.66
C PRO A 208 10.38 -14.80 24.91
N ASP A 209 11.19 -15.82 25.25
CA ASP A 209 12.47 -16.10 24.59
C ASP A 209 12.24 -16.20 23.07
N TYR A 210 12.55 -15.15 22.37
CA TYR A 210 12.60 -15.19 20.91
C TYR A 210 14.00 -15.67 20.50
N PRO A 211 14.14 -16.85 19.87
CA PRO A 211 15.44 -17.46 19.53
C PRO A 211 16.35 -16.60 18.66
N TRP A 212 15.83 -15.50 18.09
CA TRP A 212 16.58 -14.58 17.22
C TRP A 212 17.15 -13.36 17.94
N MET A 213 16.81 -13.13 19.23
CA MET A 213 17.40 -12.05 20.03
C MET A 213 18.75 -12.43 20.65
N MET A 214 19.18 -13.68 20.54
CA MET A 214 20.41 -14.20 21.14
C MET A 214 21.51 -14.52 20.13
N LYS A 215 21.51 -13.87 18.93
CA LYS A 215 22.62 -14.03 17.99
C LYS A 215 23.17 -12.69 17.56
#